data_eeb698119730cbc70a533821b736664d
#
_entry.id   eeb698119730cbc70a533821b736664d
#
_cell.length_a   1.000
_cell.length_b   1.000
_cell.length_c   1.000
_cell.angle_alpha   90.00
_cell.angle_beta   90.00
_cell.angle_gamma   90.00
#
_symmetry.space_group_name_H-M   'P 1'
#
loop_
_entity.id
_entity.type
_entity.pdbx_description
1 polymer ?
#
loop_
_entity_poly.entity_id
_entity_poly.type
_entity_poly.pdbx_seq_one_letter_code
_entity_poly.pdbx_strand_id
1 'polypeptide(L)'
;MAAFTAGSSPQAGKGRILIVDDEEGMRDLLRAILESDYHISEAGDGAALHKALEHEQPNVVLLDMKLPDANGLGLLSAIKQRWPATEVIMLSGAPTDSGAASWTAEAVKGGAFGFLSKSAEFSFPTVLACVSSALEQAQANSAALLGG
;
A
#
# COMPACT_ATOMS: atom_id res chain seq x y z
N MET A 1 -21.88 -12.60 -16.93
CA MET A 1 -21.88 -12.41 -16.66
C MET A 1 -21.73 -12.01 -16.30
N ALA A 2 -21.97 -12.03 -16.36
CA ALA A 2 -21.96 -11.67 -15.79
C ALA A 2 -21.79 -11.30 -15.39
N ALA A 3 -21.97 -11.38 -15.48
CA ALA A 3 -21.87 -10.94 -14.94
C ALA A 3 -21.65 -10.46 -14.69
N PHE A 4 -21.93 -10.36 -14.77
CA PHE A 4 -21.72 -9.72 -14.39
C PHE A 4 -21.62 -9.17 -14.09
N THR A 5 -21.77 -9.05 -14.15
CA THR A 5 -21.70 -8.51 -13.82
C THR A 5 -21.49 -7.88 -13.34
N ALA A 6 -21.84 -7.90 -13.22
CA ALA A 6 -21.61 -7.31 -12.64
C ALA A 6 -21.41 -6.84 -12.14
N GLY A 7 -21.97 -7.16 -12.68
CA GLY A 7 -22.00 -6.28 -12.13
C GLY A 7 -21.63 -6.13 -11.13
N SER A 8 -22.01 -6.69 -11.14
CA SER A 8 -21.19 -6.38 -10.07
C SER A 8 -20.65 -5.01 -10.22
N SER A 9 -20.62 -4.29 -9.19
CA SER A 9 -20.02 -3.00 -9.26
C SER A 9 -18.54 -3.15 -9.59
N PRO A 10 -17.96 -2.21 -10.33
CA PRO A 10 -16.54 -2.26 -10.63
C PRO A 10 -15.67 -2.38 -9.39
N GLN A 11 -16.09 -1.78 -8.28
CA GLN A 11 -15.33 -1.84 -7.05
C GLN A 11 -15.25 -3.24 -6.48
N ALA A 12 -16.22 -4.07 -6.78
CA ALA A 12 -16.21 -5.43 -6.28
C ALA A 12 -15.10 -6.26 -6.90
N GLY A 13 -14.73 -5.94 -8.15
CA GLY A 13 -13.72 -6.71 -8.86
C GLY A 13 -12.33 -6.11 -8.81
N LYS A 14 -12.21 -4.85 -8.40
CA LYS A 14 -10.92 -4.17 -8.39
C LYS A 14 -10.49 -3.84 -6.98
N GLY A 15 -9.24 -4.14 -6.66
CA GLY A 15 -8.67 -3.74 -5.40
C GLY A 15 -8.46 -2.24 -5.34
N ARG A 16 -8.41 -1.73 -4.13
CA ARG A 16 -8.15 -0.31 -3.86
C ARG A 16 -6.76 -0.15 -3.30
N ILE A 17 -5.98 0.69 -3.95
CA ILE A 17 -4.59 0.92 -3.58
C ILE A 17 -4.45 2.40 -3.22
N LEU A 18 -3.85 2.68 -2.07
CA LEU A 18 -3.52 4.04 -1.67
C LEU A 18 -2.02 4.23 -1.78
N ILE A 19 -1.59 5.22 -2.55
CA ILE A 19 -0.18 5.54 -2.73
C ILE A 19 0.14 6.74 -1.85
N VAL A 20 1.07 6.58 -0.92
CA VAL A 20 1.44 7.63 0.03
C VAL A 20 2.90 7.98 -0.15
N ASP A 21 3.18 9.12 -0.76
CA ASP A 21 4.53 9.57 -1.06
C ASP A 21 4.46 11.08 -1.26
N ASP A 22 5.41 11.82 -0.71
CA ASP A 22 5.40 13.27 -0.85
C ASP A 22 5.92 13.74 -2.21
N GLU A 23 6.48 12.84 -3.01
CA GLU A 23 6.95 13.17 -4.35
C GLU A 23 5.87 12.87 -5.38
N GLU A 24 5.39 13.92 -6.01
CA GLU A 24 4.33 13.78 -7.00
C GLU A 24 4.75 12.88 -8.16
N GLY A 25 6.01 13.00 -8.58
CA GLY A 25 6.50 12.16 -9.67
C GLY A 25 6.45 10.67 -9.36
N MET A 26 6.74 10.32 -8.11
CA MET A 26 6.66 8.92 -7.70
C MET A 26 5.20 8.45 -7.67
N ARG A 27 4.29 9.28 -7.16
CA ARG A 27 2.88 8.93 -7.18
C ARG A 27 2.37 8.74 -8.61
N ASP A 28 2.78 9.62 -9.53
CA ASP A 28 2.39 9.51 -10.93
C ASP A 28 2.90 8.23 -11.55
N LEU A 29 4.14 7.86 -11.26
CA LEU A 29 4.72 6.62 -11.79
C LEU A 29 3.96 5.40 -11.29
N LEU A 30 3.72 5.33 -9.99
CA LEU A 30 3.02 4.20 -9.41
C LEU A 30 1.58 4.11 -9.92
N ARG A 31 0.92 5.26 -10.06
CA ARG A 31 -0.42 5.28 -10.64
C ARG A 31 -0.40 4.74 -12.07
N ALA A 32 0.57 5.16 -12.86
CA ALA A 32 0.66 4.70 -14.26
C ALA A 32 0.82 3.18 -14.33
N ILE A 33 1.55 2.60 -13.39
CA ILE A 33 1.76 1.15 -13.35
C ILE A 33 0.47 0.42 -12.95
N LEU A 34 -0.29 0.99 -12.02
CA LEU A 34 -1.32 0.25 -11.32
C LEU A 34 -2.75 0.57 -11.73
N GLU A 35 -3.00 1.72 -12.35
CA GLU A 35 -4.37 2.18 -12.51
C GLU A 35 -5.21 1.33 -13.48
N SER A 36 -4.57 0.58 -14.37
CA SER A 36 -5.31 -0.29 -15.28
C SER A 36 -6.02 -1.41 -14.52
N ASP A 37 -5.44 -1.86 -13.43
CA ASP A 37 -5.92 -3.04 -12.71
C ASP A 37 -6.54 -2.71 -11.36
N TYR A 38 -6.34 -1.50 -10.84
CA TYR A 38 -6.77 -1.16 -9.48
C TYR A 38 -7.35 0.25 -9.43
N HIS A 39 -8.16 0.48 -8.39
CA HIS A 39 -8.61 1.83 -8.06
C HIS A 39 -7.50 2.50 -7.24
N ILE A 40 -7.03 3.64 -7.71
CA ILE A 40 -5.88 4.31 -7.11
C ILE A 40 -6.30 5.60 -6.43
N SER A 41 -5.85 5.76 -5.19
CA SER A 41 -5.95 7.02 -4.45
C SER A 41 -4.54 7.45 -4.08
N GLU A 42 -4.36 8.72 -3.79
CA GLU A 42 -3.04 9.27 -3.47
C GLU A 42 -3.10 10.15 -2.23
N ALA A 43 -2.00 10.14 -1.49
CA ALA A 43 -1.83 11.02 -0.34
C ALA A 43 -0.37 11.49 -0.32
N GLY A 44 -0.16 12.76 -0.02
CA GLY A 44 1.19 13.31 -0.01
C GLY A 44 1.79 13.45 1.37
N ASP A 45 1.04 13.15 2.42
CA ASP A 45 1.53 13.25 3.80
C ASP A 45 0.67 12.38 4.71
N GLY A 46 1.03 12.36 5.99
CA GLY A 46 0.35 11.53 6.97
C GLY A 46 -1.09 11.95 7.24
N ALA A 47 -1.37 13.25 7.20
CA ALA A 47 -2.72 13.73 7.41
C ALA A 47 -3.65 13.28 6.28
N ALA A 48 -3.19 13.37 5.04
CA ALA A 48 -3.96 12.92 3.89
C ALA A 48 -4.13 11.40 3.93
N LEU A 49 -3.12 10.68 4.41
CA LEU A 49 -3.21 9.23 4.57
C LEU A 49 -4.35 8.85 5.52
N HIS A 50 -4.42 9.47 6.68
CA HIS A 50 -5.47 9.15 7.63
C HIS A 50 -6.86 9.42 7.06
N LYS A 51 -7.01 10.53 6.37
CA LYS A 51 -8.27 10.89 5.74
C LYS A 51 -8.69 9.85 4.72
N ALA A 52 -7.75 9.42 3.88
CA ALA A 52 -8.03 8.42 2.87
C ALA A 52 -8.40 7.07 3.49
N LEU A 53 -7.73 6.69 4.56
CA LEU A 53 -8.03 5.43 5.24
C LEU A 53 -9.45 5.42 5.78
N GLU A 54 -9.88 6.53 6.35
CA GLU A 54 -11.22 6.61 6.92
C GLU A 54 -12.31 6.62 5.86
N HIS A 55 -12.04 7.27 4.73
CA HIS A 55 -13.06 7.44 3.69
C HIS A 55 -13.08 6.30 2.69
N GLU A 56 -11.93 5.76 2.34
CA GLU A 56 -11.85 4.84 1.20
C GLU A 56 -11.51 3.41 1.57
N GLN A 57 -10.96 3.20 2.74
CA GLN A 57 -10.63 1.86 3.25
C GLN A 57 -9.87 1.04 2.20
N PRO A 58 -8.66 1.47 1.83
CA PRO A 58 -7.90 0.74 0.82
C PRO A 58 -7.52 -0.66 1.28
N ASN A 59 -7.33 -1.55 0.32
CA ASN A 59 -6.87 -2.91 0.60
C ASN A 59 -5.37 -2.92 0.84
N VAL A 60 -4.64 -2.11 0.07
CA VAL A 60 -3.18 -2.07 0.12
C VAL A 60 -2.74 -0.61 0.16
N VAL A 61 -1.76 -0.32 1.00
CA VAL A 61 -1.15 1.00 1.07
C VAL A 61 0.32 0.88 0.68
N LEU A 62 0.74 1.70 -0.28
CA LEU A 62 2.16 1.86 -0.60
C LEU A 62 2.62 3.08 0.17
N LEU A 63 3.48 2.89 1.16
CA LEU A 63 3.79 3.90 2.15
C LEU A 63 5.26 4.27 2.16
N ASP A 64 5.56 5.53 1.84
CA ASP A 64 6.92 6.05 1.90
C ASP A 64 7.41 6.07 3.35
N MET A 65 8.68 5.73 3.51
CA MET A 65 9.32 5.75 4.81
C MET A 65 9.40 7.15 5.42
N LYS A 66 9.55 8.16 4.59
CA LYS A 66 9.73 9.54 5.05
C LYS A 66 8.69 10.45 4.45
N LEU A 67 7.87 11.00 5.30
CA LEU A 67 6.87 11.99 4.90
C LEU A 67 7.16 13.29 5.64
N PRO A 68 6.69 14.43 5.12
CA PRO A 68 7.01 15.72 5.74
C PRO A 68 6.48 15.85 7.17
N ASP A 69 5.40 15.18 7.50
CA ASP A 69 4.75 15.32 8.80
C ASP A 69 4.79 14.05 9.65
N ALA A 70 5.39 12.96 9.15
CA ALA A 70 5.31 11.70 9.87
C ALA A 70 6.38 10.72 9.41
N ASN A 71 6.67 9.77 10.28
CA ASN A 71 7.58 8.68 10.02
C ASN A 71 6.78 7.47 9.55
N GLY A 72 7.24 6.83 8.47
CA GLY A 72 6.52 5.70 7.90
C GLY A 72 6.35 4.53 8.84
N LEU A 73 7.32 4.26 9.71
CA LEU A 73 7.20 3.15 10.66
C LEU A 73 6.10 3.41 11.68
N GLY A 74 5.98 4.66 12.15
CA GLY A 74 4.91 5.02 13.07
C GLY A 74 3.55 4.90 12.41
N LEU A 75 3.46 5.32 11.16
CA LEU A 75 2.21 5.21 10.41
C LEU A 75 1.84 3.76 10.16
N LEU A 76 2.82 2.92 9.82
CA LEU A 76 2.59 1.49 9.64
C LEU A 76 1.95 0.88 10.88
N SER A 77 2.51 1.18 12.05
CA SER A 77 1.98 0.66 13.30
C SER A 77 0.54 1.11 13.51
N ALA A 78 0.27 2.39 13.29
CA ALA A 78 -1.08 2.94 13.47
C ALA A 78 -2.08 2.29 12.51
N ILE A 79 -1.66 2.09 11.26
CA ILE A 79 -2.53 1.47 10.26
C ILE A 79 -2.89 0.05 10.68
N LYS A 80 -1.90 -0.74 11.07
CA LYS A 80 -2.15 -2.14 11.41
C LYS A 80 -2.98 -2.28 12.68
N GLN A 81 -2.90 -1.33 13.58
CA GLN A 81 -3.71 -1.36 14.79
C GLN A 81 -5.17 -1.08 14.50
N ARG A 82 -5.43 -0.12 13.64
CA ARG A 82 -6.82 0.30 13.38
C ARG A 82 -7.44 -0.40 12.18
N TRP A 83 -6.65 -0.73 11.17
CA TRP A 83 -7.13 -1.41 9.96
C TRP A 83 -6.30 -2.66 9.72
N PRO A 84 -6.45 -3.68 10.57
CA PRO A 84 -5.56 -4.86 10.50
C PRO A 84 -5.67 -5.65 9.20
N ALA A 85 -6.77 -5.52 8.48
CA ALA A 85 -6.91 -6.23 7.21
C ALA A 85 -6.17 -5.54 6.06
N THR A 86 -5.85 -4.25 6.20
CA THR A 86 -5.13 -3.51 5.18
C THR A 86 -3.66 -3.91 5.20
N GLU A 87 -3.11 -4.27 4.04
CA GLU A 87 -1.71 -4.60 3.94
C GLU A 87 -0.90 -3.38 3.52
N VAL A 88 0.31 -3.28 4.03
CA VAL A 88 1.17 -2.12 3.80
C VAL A 88 2.48 -2.58 3.17
N ILE A 89 2.82 -1.96 2.04
CA ILE A 89 4.11 -2.15 1.37
C ILE A 89 4.91 -0.88 1.60
N MET A 90 6.10 -1.02 2.17
CA MET A 90 6.95 0.14 2.44
C MET A 90 7.76 0.52 1.22
N LEU A 91 7.87 1.83 0.97
CA LEU A 91 8.68 2.36 -0.12
C LEU A 91 9.94 2.97 0.49
N SER A 92 11.09 2.60 -0.02
CA SER A 92 12.37 3.08 0.50
C SER A 92 13.22 3.69 -0.60
N GLY A 93 13.74 4.88 -0.36
CA GLY A 93 14.59 5.56 -1.32
C GLY A 93 16.08 5.32 -1.11
N ALA A 94 16.46 4.70 -0.01
CA ALA A 94 17.86 4.56 0.34
C ALA A 94 18.17 3.13 0.82
N PRO A 95 18.13 2.17 -0.08
CA PRO A 95 18.22 0.77 0.32
C PRO A 95 19.59 0.34 0.83
N THR A 96 20.63 1.09 0.51
CA THR A 96 21.99 0.68 0.86
C THR A 96 22.53 1.34 2.11
N ASP A 97 21.74 2.16 2.76
CA ASP A 97 22.17 2.82 3.99
C ASP A 97 22.42 1.83 5.09
N SER A 98 23.35 2.17 5.98
CA SER A 98 23.64 1.33 7.13
C SER A 98 22.43 1.11 8.01
N GLY A 99 21.46 2.01 7.96
CA GLY A 99 20.24 1.85 8.75
C GLY A 99 19.17 1.00 8.09
N ALA A 100 19.37 0.58 6.84
CA ALA A 100 18.34 -0.13 6.09
C ALA A 100 17.93 -1.44 6.74
N ALA A 101 18.89 -2.21 7.22
CA ALA A 101 18.57 -3.49 7.86
C ALA A 101 17.76 -3.29 9.13
N SER A 102 18.05 -2.22 9.86
CA SER A 102 17.36 -1.92 11.10
C SER A 102 15.89 -1.56 10.87
N TRP A 103 15.63 -0.64 9.93
CA TRP A 103 14.25 -0.25 9.72
C TRP A 103 13.44 -1.35 9.04
N THR A 104 14.10 -2.20 8.25
CA THR A 104 13.42 -3.34 7.65
C THR A 104 12.91 -4.29 8.74
N ALA A 105 13.74 -4.58 9.73
CA ALA A 105 13.33 -5.41 10.85
C ALA A 105 12.18 -4.79 11.62
N GLU A 106 12.23 -3.48 11.84
CA GLU A 106 11.16 -2.78 12.53
C GLU A 106 9.87 -2.82 11.74
N ALA A 107 9.95 -2.67 10.43
CA ALA A 107 8.76 -2.71 9.58
C ALA A 107 8.13 -4.11 9.59
N VAL A 108 8.94 -5.16 9.55
CA VAL A 108 8.42 -6.52 9.63
C VAL A 108 7.70 -6.72 10.95
N LYS A 109 8.29 -6.27 12.05
CA LYS A 109 7.65 -6.36 13.35
C LYS A 109 6.34 -5.58 13.41
N GLY A 110 6.28 -4.45 12.69
CA GLY A 110 5.07 -3.64 12.63
C GLY A 110 3.99 -4.19 11.73
N GLY A 111 4.28 -5.25 11.00
CA GLY A 111 3.29 -5.90 10.16
C GLY A 111 3.33 -5.53 8.69
N ALA A 112 4.43 -4.96 8.20
CA ALA A 112 4.55 -4.65 6.77
C ALA A 112 4.49 -5.93 5.95
N PHE A 113 3.75 -5.88 4.85
CA PHE A 113 3.68 -7.02 3.94
C PHE A 113 4.99 -7.19 3.18
N GLY A 114 5.58 -6.10 2.75
CA GLY A 114 6.80 -6.16 1.97
C GLY A 114 7.41 -4.78 1.76
N PHE A 115 8.39 -4.74 0.88
CA PHE A 115 9.17 -3.53 0.62
C PHE A 115 9.40 -3.37 -0.87
N LEU A 116 9.40 -2.12 -1.32
CA LEU A 116 9.81 -1.78 -2.68
C LEU A 116 10.85 -0.69 -2.58
N SER A 117 11.97 -0.89 -3.29
CA SER A 117 13.02 0.11 -3.33
C SER A 117 12.75 1.08 -4.48
N LYS A 118 12.92 2.37 -4.23
CA LYS A 118 12.75 3.39 -5.26
C LYS A 118 14.00 3.51 -6.13
N SER A 119 14.93 2.58 -6.01
CA SER A 119 16.19 2.58 -6.74
C SER A 119 15.99 2.15 -8.19
N ALA A 120 17.11 1.96 -8.90
CA ALA A 120 17.10 1.54 -10.28
C ALA A 120 16.44 0.17 -10.51
N GLU A 121 16.27 -0.62 -9.45
CA GLU A 121 15.61 -1.92 -9.55
C GLU A 121 14.10 -1.82 -9.50
N PHE A 122 13.57 -0.65 -9.32
CA PHE A 122 12.14 -0.41 -9.30
C PHE A 122 11.58 -0.65 -10.70
N SER A 123 10.83 -1.69 -10.88
CA SER A 123 10.33 -2.07 -12.20
C SER A 123 8.85 -2.38 -12.15
N PHE A 124 8.18 -2.26 -13.31
CA PHE A 124 6.76 -2.56 -13.44
C PHE A 124 6.43 -3.96 -12.94
N PRO A 125 7.12 -5.02 -13.42
CA PRO A 125 6.79 -6.37 -12.96
C PRO A 125 6.95 -6.55 -11.47
N THR A 126 7.98 -5.95 -10.87
CA THR A 126 8.20 -6.07 -9.43
C THR A 126 7.07 -5.41 -8.65
N VAL A 127 6.67 -4.20 -9.06
CA VAL A 127 5.60 -3.49 -8.39
C VAL A 127 4.28 -4.26 -8.51
N LEU A 128 3.96 -4.71 -9.73
CA LEU A 128 2.72 -5.44 -9.95
C LEU A 128 2.66 -6.73 -9.15
N ALA A 129 3.76 -7.48 -9.11
CA ALA A 129 3.79 -8.74 -8.36
C ALA A 129 3.60 -8.50 -6.88
N CYS A 130 4.27 -7.49 -6.34
CA CYS A 130 4.19 -7.19 -4.91
C CYS A 130 2.77 -6.75 -4.53
N VAL A 131 2.18 -5.86 -5.32
CA VAL A 131 0.84 -5.36 -5.05
C VAL A 131 -0.20 -6.47 -5.19
N SER A 132 -0.06 -7.31 -6.21
CA SER A 132 -0.99 -8.42 -6.42
C SER A 132 -0.97 -9.39 -5.23
N SER A 133 0.21 -9.72 -4.76
CA SER A 133 0.35 -10.61 -3.59
C SER A 133 -0.22 -9.97 -2.33
N ALA A 134 0.04 -8.68 -2.14
CA ALA A 134 -0.48 -7.98 -0.97
C ALA A 134 -2.00 -7.89 -1.01
N LEU A 135 -2.56 -7.69 -2.19
CA LEU A 135 -4.02 -7.63 -2.34
C LEU A 135 -4.66 -8.97 -1.99
N GLU A 136 -4.06 -10.07 -2.45
CA GLU A 136 -4.57 -11.39 -2.09
C GLU A 136 -4.57 -11.60 -0.58
N GLN A 137 -3.50 -11.17 0.08
CA GLN A 137 -3.42 -11.29 1.53
C GLN A 137 -4.45 -10.40 2.22
N ALA A 138 -4.65 -9.19 1.71
CA ALA A 138 -5.62 -8.28 2.29
C ALA A 138 -7.04 -8.85 2.18
N GLN A 139 -7.35 -9.46 1.05
CA GLN A 139 -8.65 -10.07 0.84
C GLN A 139 -8.86 -11.27 1.77
N ALA A 140 -7.80 -12.06 1.97
CA ALA A 140 -7.86 -13.18 2.91
C ALA A 140 -8.04 -12.68 4.34
N ASN A 141 -7.37 -11.59 4.69
CA ASN A 141 -7.52 -10.99 6.02
C ASN A 141 -8.95 -10.53 6.26
N SER A 142 -9.55 -9.88 5.28
CA SER A 142 -10.93 -9.41 5.39
C SER A 142 -11.89 -10.57 5.55
N ALA A 143 -11.70 -11.63 4.78
CA ALA A 143 -12.55 -12.81 4.87
C ALA A 143 -12.42 -13.45 6.24
N ALA A 144 -11.20 -13.54 6.78
CA ALA A 144 -10.98 -14.12 8.10
C ALA A 144 -11.65 -13.30 9.19
N LEU A 145 -11.57 -11.96 9.10
CA LEU A 145 -12.22 -11.10 10.08
C LEU A 145 -13.74 -11.22 10.04
N LEU A 146 -14.31 -11.32 8.83
CA LEU A 146 -15.76 -11.46 8.69
C LEU A 146 -16.23 -12.85 9.06
N GLY A 147 -15.43 -13.85 8.77
CA GLY A 147 -15.78 -15.23 9.05
C GLY A 147 -15.52 -15.65 10.48
N GLY A 148 -14.70 -14.88 11.14
CA GLY A 148 -14.36 -15.17 12.51
C GLY A 148 -15.38 -14.64 13.47
#